data_2f098f3c3a65c75b490b7bdd38b89ce1
#
_entry.id   2f098f3c3a65c75b490b7bdd38b89ce1
#
_cell.length_a   1.000
_cell.length_b   1.000
_cell.length_c   1.000
_cell.angle_alpha   90.00
_cell.angle_beta   90.00
_cell.angle_gamma   90.00
#
_symmetry.space_group_name_H-M   'P 1'
#
loop_
_entity.id
_entity.type
_entity.pdbx_description
1 polymer ?
#
loop_
_entity_poly.entity_id
_entity_poly.type
_entity_poly.pdbx_seq_one_letter_code
_entity_poly.pdbx_strand_id
1 'polypeptide(L)'
;VALVWLRQQGEDRYEVRRAGNSLRLYTNGVFHSQYNSAEPVTGSVWDLLLLPAFALRSGRPSRVLVLGVGGGAVVCQLNRFLSPDLIVGVELNSVHLQVAREVFGALASNVCLLEADAREWLAHYRGPGFDLVIDDLFGHVGGETERAIAADASWCSALWSVVAPGGALVMNFESEAQLRASALCRDRVIRRHWAEAQRFSTPHYANAIGAFFRQAPEWERFETRLQVHPELDQRRAQCRLRYSRGLCVSHQGLCDPTVKGGLGRRLPQVPSRALHHTRNALLET
;
A
#
# COMPACT_ATOMS: atom_id res chain seq x y z
N VAL A 1 4.13 12.12 27.60
CA VAL A 1 3.42 12.55 26.40
C VAL A 1 2.72 13.86 26.72
N ALA A 2 3.10 14.95 26.04
CA ALA A 2 2.54 16.27 26.29
C ALA A 2 1.43 16.58 25.27
N LEU A 3 0.29 17.13 25.74
CA LEU A 3 -0.75 17.69 24.88
C LEU A 3 -0.23 18.99 24.28
N VAL A 4 -0.24 19.12 22.95
CA VAL A 4 0.26 20.30 22.21
C VAL A 4 -0.84 21.03 21.46
N TRP A 5 -1.95 20.36 21.16
CA TRP A 5 -3.09 20.93 20.50
C TRP A 5 -4.36 20.19 20.91
N LEU A 6 -5.47 20.93 21.07
CA LEU A 6 -6.75 20.38 21.51
C LEU A 6 -7.88 21.14 20.79
N ARG A 7 -8.86 20.41 20.28
CA ARG A 7 -10.12 20.95 19.79
C ARG A 7 -11.29 20.08 20.23
N GLN A 8 -12.37 20.71 20.67
CA GLN A 8 -13.66 20.08 20.89
C GLN A 8 -14.61 20.55 19.78
N GLN A 9 -15.27 19.59 19.10
CA GLN A 9 -16.28 19.91 18.07
C GLN A 9 -17.48 18.96 18.26
N GLY A 10 -18.58 19.49 18.80
CA GLY A 10 -19.68 18.65 19.25
C GLY A 10 -19.25 17.73 20.38
N GLU A 11 -19.52 16.45 20.23
CA GLU A 11 -19.11 15.40 21.17
C GLU A 11 -17.66 14.91 20.94
N ASP A 12 -17.08 15.22 19.76
CA ASP A 12 -15.76 14.75 19.40
C ASP A 12 -14.65 15.60 20.00
N ARG A 13 -13.66 14.92 20.55
CA ARG A 13 -12.45 15.48 21.11
C ARG A 13 -11.23 15.10 20.28
N TYR A 14 -10.58 16.11 19.72
CA TYR A 14 -9.39 15.99 18.90
C TYR A 14 -8.17 16.45 19.67
N GLU A 15 -7.13 15.64 19.69
CA GLU A 15 -5.92 15.94 20.42
C GLU A 15 -4.68 15.68 19.55
N VAL A 16 -3.72 16.61 19.58
CA VAL A 16 -2.37 16.29 19.15
C VAL A 16 -1.48 16.21 20.37
N ARG A 17 -0.82 15.08 20.52
CA ARG A 17 0.10 14.82 21.64
C ARG A 17 1.52 14.66 21.13
N ARG A 18 2.49 15.18 21.85
CA ARG A 18 3.91 15.02 21.57
C ARG A 18 4.45 13.83 22.37
N ALA A 19 5.09 12.89 21.67
CA ALA A 19 5.81 11.76 22.23
C ALA A 19 7.25 11.81 21.71
N GLY A 20 8.20 12.32 22.52
CA GLY A 20 9.50 12.73 22.03
C GLY A 20 9.37 13.84 20.98
N ASN A 21 9.94 13.64 19.81
CA ASN A 21 9.82 14.58 18.67
C ASN A 21 8.63 14.25 17.74
N SER A 22 7.92 13.15 17.98
CA SER A 22 6.76 12.76 17.17
C SER A 22 5.48 13.45 17.65
N LEU A 23 4.69 13.93 16.69
CA LEU A 23 3.33 14.41 16.87
C LEU A 23 2.35 13.27 16.56
N ARG A 24 1.33 13.09 17.41
CA ARG A 24 0.33 12.04 17.29
C ARG A 24 -1.07 12.62 17.35
N LEU A 25 -1.87 12.40 16.32
CA LEU A 25 -3.26 12.81 16.26
C LEU A 25 -4.15 11.72 16.85
N TYR A 26 -5.07 12.14 17.72
CA TYR A 26 -6.11 11.30 18.31
C TYR A 26 -7.48 11.96 18.14
N THR A 27 -8.50 11.14 17.88
CA THR A 27 -9.92 11.54 17.97
C THR A 27 -10.60 10.61 18.96
N ASN A 28 -11.21 11.15 20.02
CA ASN A 28 -11.86 10.38 21.08
C ASN A 28 -10.94 9.30 21.70
N GLY A 29 -9.64 9.61 21.79
CA GLY A 29 -8.62 8.69 22.30
C GLY A 29 -8.07 7.70 21.28
N VAL A 30 -8.65 7.61 20.08
CA VAL A 30 -8.19 6.71 19.03
C VAL A 30 -7.10 7.36 18.20
N PHE A 31 -6.06 6.60 17.89
CA PHE A 31 -4.86 7.03 17.21
C PHE A 31 -5.03 7.00 15.69
N HIS A 32 -4.86 8.15 15.03
CA HIS A 32 -5.08 8.31 13.59
C HIS A 32 -3.84 8.57 12.76
N SER A 33 -2.82 9.20 13.33
CA SER A 33 -1.67 9.60 12.53
C SER A 33 -0.48 9.95 13.42
N GLN A 34 0.73 9.67 12.93
CA GLN A 34 1.97 10.05 13.59
C GLN A 34 2.96 10.60 12.57
N TYR A 35 3.60 11.71 12.91
CA TYR A 35 4.65 12.30 12.10
C TYR A 35 5.75 12.94 12.95
N ASN A 36 6.99 12.88 12.45
CA ASN A 36 8.13 13.59 13.00
C ASN A 36 8.92 14.18 11.82
N SER A 37 8.98 15.51 11.70
CA SER A 37 9.64 16.17 10.57
C SER A 37 11.16 15.93 10.52
N ALA A 38 11.79 15.70 11.66
CA ALA A 38 13.22 15.37 11.73
C ALA A 38 13.51 13.90 11.38
N GLU A 39 12.55 12.99 11.69
CA GLU A 39 12.63 11.55 11.44
C GLU A 39 11.30 11.08 10.85
N PRO A 40 11.06 11.33 9.54
CA PRO A 40 9.76 11.15 8.92
C PRO A 40 9.31 9.69 8.83
N VAL A 41 10.24 8.74 8.95
CA VAL A 41 9.95 7.29 9.01
C VAL A 41 9.93 6.86 10.47
N THR A 42 8.75 6.53 10.98
CA THR A 42 8.52 6.27 12.40
C THR A 42 8.46 4.79 12.76
N GLY A 43 8.45 3.90 11.77
CA GLY A 43 8.24 2.46 11.93
C GLY A 43 6.75 2.08 11.99
N SER A 44 5.86 3.00 11.66
CA SER A 44 4.42 2.79 11.68
C SER A 44 3.89 2.17 10.37
N VAL A 45 2.61 1.76 10.38
CA VAL A 45 1.95 1.21 9.20
C VAL A 45 1.86 2.22 8.05
N TRP A 46 1.74 3.51 8.35
CA TRP A 46 1.65 4.57 7.33
C TRP A 46 2.92 4.69 6.50
N ASP A 47 4.08 4.35 7.06
CA ASP A 47 5.35 4.34 6.32
C ASP A 47 5.36 3.28 5.20
N LEU A 48 4.48 2.27 5.25
CA LEU A 48 4.34 1.26 4.21
C LEU A 48 3.59 1.78 2.98
N LEU A 49 2.73 2.79 3.13
CA LEU A 49 1.85 3.29 2.07
C LEU A 49 2.62 3.95 0.93
N LEU A 50 3.77 4.54 1.22
CA LEU A 50 4.60 5.18 0.21
C LEU A 50 5.55 4.20 -0.51
N LEU A 51 5.89 3.04 0.11
CA LEU A 51 6.91 2.13 -0.43
C LEU A 51 6.61 1.64 -1.86
N PRO A 52 5.36 1.27 -2.21
CA PRO A 52 5.05 0.78 -3.55
C PRO A 52 5.39 1.78 -4.67
N ALA A 53 5.40 3.08 -4.37
CA ALA A 53 5.74 4.11 -5.35
C ALA A 53 7.17 3.97 -5.90
N PHE A 54 8.10 3.45 -5.10
CA PHE A 54 9.48 3.21 -5.51
C PHE A 54 9.63 2.06 -6.51
N ALA A 55 8.59 1.23 -6.67
CA ALA A 55 8.57 0.16 -7.66
C ALA A 55 7.93 0.57 -9.00
N LEU A 56 7.34 1.76 -9.10
CA LEU A 56 6.76 2.28 -10.34
C LEU A 56 7.84 2.37 -11.44
N ARG A 57 7.46 2.08 -12.69
CA ARG A 57 8.38 2.14 -13.83
C ARG A 57 8.90 3.55 -14.10
N SER A 58 8.11 4.58 -13.79
CA SER A 58 8.52 6.00 -13.85
C SER A 58 9.60 6.37 -12.84
N GLY A 59 9.82 5.54 -11.82
CA GLY A 59 10.76 5.80 -10.72
C GLY A 59 10.19 6.71 -9.63
N ARG A 60 9.22 7.56 -9.94
CA ARG A 60 8.44 8.36 -9.00
C ARG A 60 7.05 8.64 -9.57
N PRO A 61 6.02 8.79 -8.74
CA PRO A 61 4.72 9.26 -9.20
C PRO A 61 4.77 10.78 -9.46
N SER A 62 4.15 11.22 -10.55
CA SER A 62 3.92 12.65 -10.82
C SER A 62 2.65 13.14 -10.11
N ARG A 63 1.58 12.35 -10.15
CA ARG A 63 0.28 12.67 -9.56
C ARG A 63 -0.12 11.61 -8.54
N VAL A 64 -0.41 12.05 -7.32
CA VAL A 64 -0.79 11.17 -6.21
C VAL A 64 -2.16 11.56 -5.68
N LEU A 65 -3.03 10.56 -5.45
CA LEU A 65 -4.28 10.70 -4.73
C LEU A 65 -4.16 9.98 -3.38
N VAL A 66 -4.51 10.68 -2.30
CA VAL A 66 -4.60 10.12 -0.95
C VAL A 66 -6.03 10.25 -0.46
N LEU A 67 -6.71 9.14 -0.26
CA LEU A 67 -8.04 9.05 0.32
C LEU A 67 -7.90 8.64 1.79
N GLY A 68 -8.34 9.52 2.70
CA GLY A 68 -8.02 9.44 4.11
C GLY A 68 -6.66 10.07 4.42
N VAL A 69 -6.64 11.38 4.67
CA VAL A 69 -5.42 12.14 4.94
C VAL A 69 -5.00 12.02 6.41
N GLY A 70 -5.98 11.92 7.33
CA GLY A 70 -5.73 11.97 8.76
C GLY A 70 -4.92 13.21 9.13
N GLY A 71 -3.83 13.05 9.88
CA GLY A 71 -2.91 14.13 10.20
C GLY A 71 -1.96 14.53 9.06
N GLY A 72 -2.01 13.90 7.88
CA GLY A 72 -1.16 14.24 6.75
C GLY A 72 0.24 13.62 6.75
N ALA A 73 0.51 12.63 7.59
CA ALA A 73 1.83 11.99 7.67
C ALA A 73 2.30 11.45 6.31
N VAL A 74 1.45 10.72 5.60
CA VAL A 74 1.75 10.16 4.27
C VAL A 74 2.00 11.26 3.24
N VAL A 75 1.23 12.37 3.29
CA VAL A 75 1.42 13.53 2.40
C VAL A 75 2.80 14.15 2.62
N CYS A 76 3.21 14.33 3.87
CA CYS A 76 4.54 14.85 4.20
C CYS A 76 5.65 13.91 3.72
N GLN A 77 5.49 12.60 3.90
CA GLN A 77 6.46 11.59 3.46
C GLN A 77 6.57 11.52 1.94
N LEU A 78 5.44 11.56 1.21
CA LEU A 78 5.41 11.62 -0.25
C LEU A 78 6.21 12.80 -0.78
N ASN A 79 6.02 13.98 -0.19
CA ASN A 79 6.80 15.16 -0.55
C ASN A 79 8.28 15.01 -0.22
N ARG A 80 8.59 14.49 0.97
CA ARG A 80 9.98 14.34 1.44
C ARG A 80 10.79 13.39 0.56
N PHE A 81 10.21 12.26 0.14
CA PHE A 81 10.96 11.17 -0.49
C PHE A 81 10.75 11.06 -2.01
N LEU A 82 9.63 11.56 -2.53
CA LEU A 82 9.25 11.35 -3.92
C LEU A 82 9.02 12.65 -4.69
N SER A 83 8.74 13.76 -3.99
CA SER A 83 8.51 15.10 -4.58
C SER A 83 7.59 15.04 -5.82
N PRO A 84 6.34 14.53 -5.72
CA PRO A 84 5.42 14.48 -6.84
C PRO A 84 5.05 15.89 -7.31
N ASP A 85 4.58 16.00 -8.56
CA ASP A 85 4.17 17.31 -9.12
C ASP A 85 2.82 17.76 -8.54
N LEU A 86 1.97 16.79 -8.12
CA LEU A 86 0.69 17.05 -7.46
C LEU A 86 0.34 15.95 -6.46
N ILE A 87 -0.06 16.34 -5.26
CA ILE A 87 -0.76 15.48 -4.29
C ILE A 87 -2.15 16.05 -4.06
N VAL A 88 -3.18 15.24 -4.33
CA VAL A 88 -4.56 15.52 -3.94
C VAL A 88 -4.88 14.65 -2.74
N GLY A 89 -5.21 15.27 -1.62
CA GLY A 89 -5.68 14.59 -0.41
C GLY A 89 -7.16 14.86 -0.20
N VAL A 90 -7.96 13.79 -0.05
CA VAL A 90 -9.39 13.87 0.24
C VAL A 90 -9.62 13.32 1.65
N GLU A 91 -10.22 14.12 2.51
CA GLU A 91 -10.49 13.81 3.92
C GLU A 91 -11.89 14.28 4.29
N LEU A 92 -12.64 13.43 4.96
CA LEU A 92 -13.99 13.75 5.40
C LEU A 92 -14.00 14.70 6.61
N ASN A 93 -12.99 14.57 7.48
CA ASN A 93 -12.95 15.29 8.75
C ASN A 93 -12.17 16.61 8.61
N SER A 94 -12.88 17.74 8.70
CA SER A 94 -12.30 19.08 8.60
C SER A 94 -11.25 19.37 9.68
N VAL A 95 -11.40 18.78 10.86
CA VAL A 95 -10.44 18.96 11.97
C VAL A 95 -9.14 18.22 11.67
N HIS A 96 -9.20 17.03 11.08
CA HIS A 96 -8.02 16.31 10.60
C HIS A 96 -7.27 17.14 9.56
N LEU A 97 -7.98 17.74 8.58
CA LEU A 97 -7.37 18.63 7.60
C LEU A 97 -6.73 19.86 8.23
N GLN A 98 -7.36 20.43 9.26
CA GLN A 98 -6.75 21.54 9.99
C GLN A 98 -5.45 21.10 10.65
N VAL A 99 -5.44 19.95 11.34
CA VAL A 99 -4.23 19.41 11.98
C VAL A 99 -3.16 19.09 10.92
N ALA A 100 -3.54 18.52 9.78
CA ALA A 100 -2.60 18.23 8.69
C ALA A 100 -1.90 19.50 8.20
N ARG A 101 -2.66 20.58 8.02
CA ARG A 101 -2.11 21.87 7.55
C ARG A 101 -1.29 22.59 8.60
N GLU A 102 -1.86 22.79 9.80
CA GLU A 102 -1.35 23.71 10.81
C GLU A 102 -0.34 23.08 11.75
N VAL A 103 -0.47 21.77 12.00
CA VAL A 103 0.32 21.08 13.04
C VAL A 103 1.35 20.13 12.45
N PHE A 104 0.97 19.35 11.43
CA PHE A 104 1.90 18.40 10.79
C PHE A 104 2.66 19.03 9.61
N GLY A 105 2.19 20.18 9.12
CA GLY A 105 2.86 20.90 8.03
C GLY A 105 2.68 20.25 6.66
N ALA A 106 1.56 19.54 6.44
CA ALA A 106 1.21 18.95 5.15
C ALA A 106 0.75 20.03 4.14
N LEU A 107 1.52 21.11 4.04
CA LEU A 107 1.29 22.22 3.13
C LEU A 107 2.52 22.43 2.25
N ALA A 108 2.30 22.38 0.94
CA ALA A 108 3.28 22.73 -0.07
C ALA A 108 2.53 23.18 -1.33
N SER A 109 3.22 23.85 -2.25
CA SER A 109 2.61 24.39 -3.48
C SER A 109 2.00 23.31 -4.39
N ASN A 110 2.46 22.07 -4.26
CA ASN A 110 1.98 20.90 -4.99
C ASN A 110 0.94 20.07 -4.22
N VAL A 111 0.47 20.51 -3.04
CA VAL A 111 -0.49 19.79 -2.20
C VAL A 111 -1.85 20.48 -2.23
N CYS A 112 -2.88 19.75 -2.62
CA CYS A 112 -4.27 20.16 -2.58
C CYS A 112 -5.05 19.24 -1.61
N LEU A 113 -5.40 19.76 -0.44
CA LEU A 113 -6.20 19.05 0.56
C LEU A 113 -7.66 19.50 0.47
N LEU A 114 -8.58 18.54 0.31
CA LEU A 114 -10.01 18.76 0.07
C LEU A 114 -10.83 18.10 1.18
N GLU A 115 -11.78 18.85 1.75
CA GLU A 115 -12.81 18.31 2.63
C GLU A 115 -13.92 17.74 1.76
N ALA A 116 -14.06 16.41 1.71
CA ALA A 116 -15.10 15.74 0.94
C ALA A 116 -15.24 14.26 1.37
N ASP A 117 -16.42 13.70 1.11
CA ASP A 117 -16.60 12.24 1.09
C ASP A 117 -15.86 11.65 -0.12
N ALA A 118 -15.02 10.63 0.11
CA ALA A 118 -14.21 10.02 -0.93
C ALA A 118 -15.05 9.36 -2.03
N ARG A 119 -16.25 8.81 -1.70
CA ARG A 119 -17.17 8.23 -2.69
C ARG A 119 -17.73 9.29 -3.62
N GLU A 120 -18.22 10.40 -3.04
CA GLU A 120 -18.77 11.52 -3.80
C GLU A 120 -17.68 12.16 -4.66
N TRP A 121 -16.50 12.37 -4.10
CA TRP A 121 -15.39 12.96 -4.82
C TRP A 121 -14.99 12.11 -6.04
N LEU A 122 -14.80 10.77 -5.86
CA LEU A 122 -14.47 9.87 -6.96
C LEU A 122 -15.57 9.81 -8.01
N ALA A 123 -16.85 9.82 -7.61
CA ALA A 123 -17.97 9.80 -8.55
C ALA A 123 -18.01 11.03 -9.47
N HIS A 124 -17.50 12.18 -9.00
CA HIS A 124 -17.49 13.44 -9.73
C HIS A 124 -16.14 13.79 -10.37
N TYR A 125 -15.07 13.07 -10.03
CA TYR A 125 -13.76 13.34 -10.61
C TYR A 125 -13.71 13.04 -12.10
N ARG A 126 -13.22 14.00 -12.90
CA ARG A 126 -13.09 13.88 -14.38
C ARG A 126 -11.71 14.31 -14.89
N GLY A 127 -10.76 14.48 -13.98
CA GLY A 127 -9.41 14.89 -14.32
C GLY A 127 -8.52 13.72 -14.83
N PRO A 128 -7.26 14.02 -15.10
CA PRO A 128 -6.26 13.01 -15.45
C PRO A 128 -6.04 11.99 -14.34
N GLY A 129 -5.74 10.73 -14.70
CA GLY A 129 -5.44 9.68 -13.73
C GLY A 129 -4.25 9.97 -12.84
N PHE A 130 -4.15 9.22 -11.74
CA PHE A 130 -3.06 9.32 -10.77
C PHE A 130 -2.10 8.14 -10.92
N ASP A 131 -0.81 8.42 -10.84
CA ASP A 131 0.24 7.39 -10.88
C ASP A 131 0.24 6.54 -9.61
N LEU A 132 -0.21 7.13 -8.50
CA LEU A 132 -0.38 6.45 -7.23
C LEU A 132 -1.71 6.87 -6.60
N VAL A 133 -2.54 5.88 -6.29
CA VAL A 133 -3.77 6.06 -5.51
C VAL A 133 -3.59 5.32 -4.19
N ILE A 134 -3.70 6.04 -3.08
CA ILE A 134 -3.63 5.49 -1.71
C ILE A 134 -5.01 5.54 -1.10
N ASP A 135 -5.53 4.40 -0.65
CA ASP A 135 -6.76 4.27 0.12
C ASP A 135 -6.41 3.88 1.56
N ASP A 136 -6.50 4.85 2.45
CA ASP A 136 -6.29 4.74 3.90
C ASP A 136 -7.53 5.23 4.67
N LEU A 137 -8.72 4.83 4.20
CA LEU A 137 -10.01 5.22 4.75
C LEU A 137 -10.40 4.35 5.94
N PHE A 138 -10.20 4.88 7.13
CA PHE A 138 -10.58 4.26 8.39
C PHE A 138 -11.56 5.13 9.18
N GLY A 139 -12.52 4.47 9.82
CA GLY A 139 -13.49 5.05 10.73
C GLY A 139 -13.45 4.38 12.08
N HIS A 140 -14.43 4.70 12.91
CA HIS A 140 -14.59 4.15 14.25
C HIS A 140 -15.97 3.54 14.39
N VAL A 141 -16.00 2.30 14.83
CA VAL A 141 -17.24 1.61 15.23
C VAL A 141 -16.97 0.96 16.59
N GLY A 142 -17.74 1.34 17.61
CA GLY A 142 -17.62 0.73 18.94
C GLY A 142 -16.26 0.94 19.66
N GLY A 143 -15.46 1.93 19.24
CA GLY A 143 -14.13 2.18 19.80
C GLY A 143 -12.98 1.46 19.10
N GLU A 144 -13.28 0.64 18.11
CA GLU A 144 -12.29 -0.02 17.25
C GLU A 144 -12.12 0.72 15.92
N THR A 145 -10.93 0.60 15.35
CA THR A 145 -10.61 1.20 14.06
C THR A 145 -10.93 0.20 12.96
N GLU A 146 -11.89 0.53 12.10
CA GLU A 146 -12.30 -0.30 10.97
C GLU A 146 -12.21 0.47 9.66
N ARG A 147 -12.09 -0.24 8.54
CA ARG A 147 -12.19 0.39 7.21
C ARG A 147 -13.57 1.03 7.04
N ALA A 148 -13.58 2.32 6.73
CA ALA A 148 -14.81 3.08 6.51
C ALA A 148 -15.58 2.64 5.25
N ILE A 149 -14.86 2.08 4.26
CA ILE A 149 -15.42 1.60 3.00
C ILE A 149 -14.90 0.19 2.74
N ALA A 150 -15.83 -0.76 2.57
CA ALA A 150 -15.48 -2.14 2.22
C ALA A 150 -14.77 -2.20 0.86
N ALA A 151 -13.74 -3.06 0.74
CA ALA A 151 -13.01 -3.29 -0.51
C ALA A 151 -13.79 -4.25 -1.43
N ASP A 152 -15.06 -3.91 -1.71
CA ASP A 152 -15.94 -4.62 -2.64
C ASP A 152 -15.67 -4.26 -4.11
N ALA A 153 -16.35 -4.91 -5.04
CA ALA A 153 -16.15 -4.71 -6.47
C ALA A 153 -16.50 -3.27 -6.92
N SER A 154 -17.51 -2.66 -6.33
CA SER A 154 -17.95 -1.30 -6.66
C SER A 154 -16.88 -0.29 -6.28
N TRP A 155 -16.43 -0.33 -5.02
CA TRP A 155 -15.38 0.56 -4.53
C TRP A 155 -14.06 0.37 -5.26
N CYS A 156 -13.63 -0.88 -5.44
CA CYS A 156 -12.41 -1.18 -6.19
C CYS A 156 -12.47 -0.70 -7.64
N SER A 157 -13.64 -0.81 -8.31
CA SER A 157 -13.84 -0.29 -9.65
C SER A 157 -13.72 1.23 -9.71
N ALA A 158 -14.33 1.93 -8.72
CA ALA A 158 -14.23 3.38 -8.60
C ALA A 158 -12.78 3.84 -8.42
N LEU A 159 -12.00 3.17 -7.56
CA LEU A 159 -10.57 3.45 -7.37
C LEU A 159 -9.78 3.23 -8.68
N TRP A 160 -10.01 2.11 -9.36
CA TRP A 160 -9.32 1.81 -10.61
C TRP A 160 -9.65 2.79 -11.75
N SER A 161 -10.81 3.43 -11.74
CA SER A 161 -11.18 4.41 -12.76
C SER A 161 -10.27 5.64 -12.77
N VAL A 162 -9.63 5.94 -11.65
CA VAL A 162 -8.74 7.11 -11.50
C VAL A 162 -7.25 6.74 -11.44
N VAL A 163 -6.88 5.46 -11.50
CA VAL A 163 -5.47 5.03 -11.61
C VAL A 163 -4.99 5.21 -13.06
N ALA A 164 -3.87 5.89 -13.26
CA ALA A 164 -3.25 6.08 -14.57
C ALA A 164 -2.76 4.75 -15.21
N PRO A 165 -2.54 4.67 -16.52
CA PRO A 165 -2.15 3.43 -17.21
C PRO A 165 -0.88 2.75 -16.67
N GLY A 166 0.09 3.50 -16.15
CA GLY A 166 1.32 2.99 -15.52
C GLY A 166 1.30 3.02 -13.99
N GLY A 167 0.15 3.33 -13.40
CA GLY A 167 0.03 3.60 -11.98
C GLY A 167 -0.22 2.37 -11.11
N ALA A 168 -0.33 2.63 -9.81
CA ALA A 168 -0.62 1.65 -8.78
C ALA A 168 -1.73 2.12 -7.83
N LEU A 169 -2.51 1.15 -7.34
CA LEU A 169 -3.42 1.29 -6.22
C LEU A 169 -2.79 0.68 -4.98
N VAL A 170 -2.72 1.46 -3.91
CA VAL A 170 -2.23 1.04 -2.58
C VAL A 170 -3.38 1.15 -1.59
N MET A 171 -3.66 0.09 -0.86
CA MET A 171 -4.78 0.05 0.07
C MET A 171 -4.35 -0.53 1.41
N ASN A 172 -4.72 0.17 2.49
CA ASN A 172 -4.51 -0.30 3.86
C ASN A 172 -5.67 -1.22 4.27
N PHE A 173 -5.35 -2.42 4.73
CA PHE A 173 -6.29 -3.41 5.28
C PHE A 173 -5.97 -3.65 6.76
N GLU A 174 -6.99 -3.92 7.55
CA GLU A 174 -6.85 -4.26 8.98
C GLU A 174 -6.02 -5.53 9.20
N SER A 175 -6.06 -6.44 8.22
CA SER A 175 -5.33 -7.71 8.28
C SER A 175 -5.07 -8.29 6.90
N GLU A 176 -4.16 -9.25 6.82
CA GLU A 176 -3.93 -10.04 5.61
C GLU A 176 -5.19 -10.85 5.20
N ALA A 177 -6.00 -11.29 6.16
CA ALA A 177 -7.24 -11.99 5.87
C ALA A 177 -8.23 -11.09 5.12
N GLN A 178 -8.38 -9.83 5.56
CA GLN A 178 -9.23 -8.84 4.89
C GLN A 178 -8.71 -8.50 3.49
N LEU A 179 -7.39 -8.32 3.32
CA LEU A 179 -6.77 -8.14 2.00
C LEU A 179 -7.12 -9.30 1.06
N ARG A 180 -6.94 -10.54 1.51
CA ARG A 180 -7.22 -11.74 0.71
C ARG A 180 -8.72 -11.94 0.42
N ALA A 181 -9.60 -11.41 1.26
CA ALA A 181 -11.05 -11.45 1.07
C ALA A 181 -11.57 -10.36 0.13
N SER A 182 -10.78 -9.31 -0.13
CA SER A 182 -11.17 -8.16 -0.95
C SER A 182 -11.48 -8.52 -2.40
N ALA A 183 -12.28 -7.69 -3.08
CA ALA A 183 -12.53 -7.82 -4.50
C ALA A 183 -11.24 -7.71 -5.34
N LEU A 184 -10.23 -6.97 -4.89
CA LEU A 184 -8.92 -6.89 -5.53
C LEU A 184 -8.25 -8.26 -5.68
N CYS A 185 -8.48 -9.18 -4.74
CA CYS A 185 -7.92 -10.52 -4.77
C CYS A 185 -8.88 -11.59 -5.30
N ARG A 186 -10.21 -11.41 -5.19
CA ARG A 186 -11.19 -12.46 -5.49
C ARG A 186 -12.05 -12.22 -6.72
N ASP A 187 -12.36 -10.96 -7.03
CA ASP A 187 -13.21 -10.64 -8.17
C ASP A 187 -12.44 -10.73 -9.48
N ARG A 188 -12.94 -11.53 -10.43
CA ARG A 188 -12.28 -11.77 -11.72
C ARG A 188 -12.25 -10.53 -12.61
N VAL A 189 -13.23 -9.65 -12.50
CA VAL A 189 -13.29 -8.41 -13.30
C VAL A 189 -12.29 -7.41 -12.75
N ILE A 190 -12.28 -7.20 -11.44
CA ILE A 190 -11.33 -6.28 -10.78
C ILE A 190 -9.89 -6.74 -10.97
N ARG A 191 -9.61 -8.04 -10.91
CA ARG A 191 -8.26 -8.58 -11.12
C ARG A 191 -7.67 -8.30 -12.50
N ARG A 192 -8.47 -7.97 -13.51
CA ARG A 192 -7.98 -7.59 -14.84
C ARG A 192 -7.34 -6.19 -14.88
N HIS A 193 -7.54 -5.39 -13.86
CA HIS A 193 -7.00 -4.03 -13.80
C HIS A 193 -5.52 -3.98 -13.39
N TRP A 194 -4.95 -5.05 -12.84
CA TRP A 194 -3.59 -5.09 -12.40
C TRP A 194 -2.80 -6.30 -12.93
N ALA A 195 -1.53 -6.09 -13.20
CA ALA A 195 -0.59 -7.11 -13.68
C ALA A 195 0.09 -7.85 -12.53
N GLU A 196 0.37 -7.15 -11.43
CA GLU A 196 1.04 -7.71 -10.25
C GLU A 196 0.50 -7.10 -8.97
N ALA A 197 0.44 -7.91 -7.90
CA ALA A 197 0.01 -7.48 -6.59
C ALA A 197 0.98 -7.96 -5.50
N GLN A 198 1.38 -7.04 -4.62
CA GLN A 198 2.28 -7.29 -3.50
C GLN A 198 1.64 -6.88 -2.19
N ARG A 199 1.97 -7.60 -1.13
CA ARG A 199 1.64 -7.26 0.24
C ARG A 199 2.86 -6.72 0.96
N PHE A 200 2.69 -5.61 1.67
CA PHE A 200 3.66 -5.11 2.63
C PHE A 200 3.08 -5.23 4.04
N SER A 201 3.90 -5.60 5.00
CA SER A 201 3.52 -5.70 6.41
C SER A 201 4.69 -5.37 7.31
N THR A 202 4.41 -4.91 8.54
CA THR A 202 5.42 -4.66 9.57
C THR A 202 5.08 -5.47 10.83
N PRO A 203 6.06 -5.93 11.61
CA PRO A 203 5.80 -6.81 12.77
C PRO A 203 5.02 -6.13 13.89
N HIS A 204 4.90 -4.79 13.87
CA HIS A 204 4.26 -4.02 14.95
C HIS A 204 2.77 -3.77 14.75
N TYR A 205 2.21 -4.10 13.57
CA TYR A 205 0.81 -3.87 13.23
C TYR A 205 0.22 -5.10 12.55
N ALA A 206 -1.06 -5.39 12.82
CA ALA A 206 -1.80 -6.45 12.14
C ALA A 206 -2.14 -6.09 10.68
N ASN A 207 -2.08 -4.80 10.35
CA ASN A 207 -2.41 -4.29 9.03
C ASN A 207 -1.58 -4.93 7.92
N ALA A 208 -2.21 -5.07 6.77
CA ALA A 208 -1.57 -5.47 5.52
C ALA A 208 -1.80 -4.39 4.46
N ILE A 209 -0.72 -3.88 3.88
CA ILE A 209 -0.81 -2.94 2.77
C ILE A 209 -0.77 -3.73 1.47
N GLY A 210 -1.88 -3.71 0.73
CA GLY A 210 -1.96 -4.27 -0.62
C GLY A 210 -1.52 -3.23 -1.65
N ALA A 211 -0.57 -3.59 -2.50
CA ALA A 211 -0.11 -2.77 -3.61
C ALA A 211 -0.39 -3.49 -4.93
N PHE A 212 -1.19 -2.89 -5.79
CA PHE A 212 -1.67 -3.46 -7.04
C PHE A 212 -1.21 -2.58 -8.20
N PHE A 213 -0.41 -3.12 -9.09
CA PHE A 213 0.23 -2.38 -10.17
C PHE A 213 -0.44 -2.68 -11.51
N ARG A 214 -0.83 -1.65 -12.28
CA ARG A 214 -1.38 -1.84 -13.63
C ARG A 214 -0.39 -2.48 -14.60
N GLN A 215 0.90 -2.18 -14.42
CA GLN A 215 2.01 -2.76 -15.18
C GLN A 215 2.97 -3.42 -14.21
N ALA A 216 3.71 -4.41 -14.68
CA ALA A 216 4.73 -5.07 -13.87
C ALA A 216 5.71 -4.04 -13.29
N PRO A 217 5.87 -3.98 -11.97
CA PRO A 217 6.76 -3.04 -11.30
C PRO A 217 8.25 -3.39 -11.51
N GLU A 218 9.13 -2.43 -11.24
CA GLU A 218 10.58 -2.60 -11.36
C GLU A 218 11.21 -2.98 -10.01
N TRP A 219 11.02 -4.22 -9.56
CA TRP A 219 11.57 -4.67 -8.27
C TRP A 219 13.09 -4.65 -8.19
N GLU A 220 13.78 -4.81 -9.31
CA GLU A 220 15.25 -4.72 -9.38
C GLU A 220 15.75 -3.31 -8.99
N ARG A 221 14.97 -2.28 -9.32
CA ARG A 221 15.28 -0.89 -8.99
C ARG A 221 14.71 -0.43 -7.66
N PHE A 222 13.74 -1.14 -7.13
CA PHE A 222 13.05 -0.78 -5.88
C PHE A 222 14.04 -0.58 -4.73
N GLU A 223 14.86 -1.58 -4.47
CA GLU A 223 15.85 -1.51 -3.39
C GLU A 223 16.88 -0.39 -3.62
N THR A 224 17.36 -0.21 -4.85
CA THR A 224 18.31 0.86 -5.18
C THR A 224 17.71 2.25 -4.95
N ARG A 225 16.43 2.43 -5.28
CA ARG A 225 15.72 3.69 -5.04
C ARG A 225 15.52 3.98 -3.57
N LEU A 226 15.22 2.98 -2.76
CA LEU A 226 15.12 3.12 -1.30
C LEU A 226 16.47 3.46 -0.65
N GLN A 227 17.58 2.91 -1.18
CA GLN A 227 18.93 3.14 -0.66
C GLN A 227 19.40 4.59 -0.77
N VAL A 228 18.79 5.38 -1.65
CA VAL A 228 19.04 6.84 -1.75
C VAL A 228 18.62 7.56 -0.46
N HIS A 229 17.67 6.97 0.28
CA HIS A 229 17.12 7.52 1.52
C HIS A 229 17.52 6.64 2.71
N PRO A 230 18.48 7.05 3.54
CA PRO A 230 18.95 6.25 4.68
C PRO A 230 17.82 5.84 5.64
N GLU A 231 16.77 6.66 5.74
CA GLU A 231 15.59 6.42 6.58
C GLU A 231 14.70 5.28 6.04
N LEU A 232 14.78 4.95 4.75
CA LEU A 232 14.02 3.87 4.10
C LEU A 232 14.84 2.61 3.82
N ASP A 233 16.17 2.69 3.91
CA ASP A 233 17.06 1.54 3.71
C ASP A 233 17.15 0.69 4.98
N GLN A 234 16.46 -0.44 5.03
CA GLN A 234 16.43 -1.35 6.20
C GLN A 234 17.83 -1.82 6.68
N ARG A 235 18.87 -1.67 5.87
CA ARG A 235 20.27 -2.00 6.24
C ARG A 235 20.91 -0.89 7.06
N ARG A 236 20.34 0.31 7.11
CA ARG A 236 20.86 1.45 7.83
C ARG A 236 20.27 1.58 9.22
N ALA A 237 21.07 2.04 10.17
CA ALA A 237 20.63 2.30 11.53
C ALA A 237 19.57 3.40 11.62
N GLN A 238 19.57 4.34 10.66
CA GLN A 238 18.58 5.42 10.55
C GLN A 238 17.19 4.93 10.18
N CYS A 239 17.08 3.77 9.51
CA CYS A 239 15.79 3.20 9.16
C CYS A 239 15.13 2.56 10.37
N ARG A 240 14.02 3.13 10.82
CA ARG A 240 13.19 2.56 11.88
C ARG A 240 12.15 1.58 11.37
N LEU A 241 11.82 1.66 10.07
CA LEU A 241 10.85 0.78 9.45
C LEU A 241 11.43 -0.61 9.25
N ARG A 242 10.72 -1.60 9.75
CA ARG A 242 10.96 -3.02 9.48
C ARG A 242 9.74 -3.55 8.76
N TYR A 243 9.92 -4.00 7.53
CA TYR A 243 8.84 -4.53 6.72
C TYR A 243 9.23 -5.82 6.01
N SER A 244 8.22 -6.58 5.67
CA SER A 244 8.32 -7.70 4.75
C SER A 244 7.45 -7.47 3.53
N ARG A 245 7.88 -7.98 2.39
CA ARG A 245 7.15 -7.99 1.13
C ARG A 245 6.85 -9.43 0.70
N GLY A 246 5.64 -9.67 0.22
CA GLY A 246 5.22 -10.98 -0.30
C GLY A 246 4.11 -10.83 -1.33
N LEU A 247 3.83 -11.88 -2.09
CA LEU A 247 2.73 -11.89 -3.06
C LEU A 247 1.38 -11.86 -2.36
N CYS A 248 0.44 -11.05 -2.85
CA CYS A 248 -0.95 -11.04 -2.37
C CYS A 248 -1.69 -12.31 -2.81
N VAL A 249 -1.42 -12.80 -4.04
CA VAL A 249 -2.08 -13.96 -4.65
C VAL A 249 -1.04 -14.72 -5.48
N SER A 250 -0.91 -16.03 -5.28
CA SER A 250 -0.10 -16.87 -6.15
C SER A 250 -0.78 -17.04 -7.51
N HIS A 251 -0.02 -16.98 -8.60
CA HIS A 251 -0.52 -17.22 -9.96
C HIS A 251 -1.08 -18.62 -10.21
N GLN A 252 -1.01 -19.54 -9.24
CA GLN A 252 -1.45 -20.94 -9.37
C GLN A 252 -2.98 -21.16 -9.37
N GLY A 253 -3.79 -20.10 -9.33
CA GLY A 253 -5.27 -20.21 -9.33
C GLY A 253 -5.96 -20.00 -10.69
N LEU A 254 -5.27 -19.95 -11.80
CA LEU A 254 -5.85 -19.72 -13.15
C LEU A 254 -5.67 -20.89 -14.12
N CYS A 255 -5.57 -22.13 -13.65
CA CYS A 255 -5.84 -23.26 -14.50
C CYS A 255 -7.36 -23.41 -14.63
N ASP A 256 -7.89 -23.00 -15.77
CA ASP A 256 -9.26 -23.26 -16.20
C ASP A 256 -9.46 -24.77 -16.35
N PRO A 257 -10.38 -25.41 -15.60
CA PRO A 257 -10.65 -26.84 -15.75
C PRO A 257 -11.48 -27.19 -16.98
N THR A 258 -11.75 -26.26 -17.90
CA THR A 258 -12.68 -26.46 -19.03
C THR A 258 -12.02 -26.53 -20.42
N VAL A 259 -10.72 -26.71 -20.55
CA VAL A 259 -10.14 -27.13 -21.84
C VAL A 259 -9.90 -28.65 -21.84
N LYS A 260 -11.00 -29.40 -21.90
CA LYS A 260 -11.03 -30.76 -22.46
C LYS A 260 -11.32 -30.61 -23.95
N GLY A 261 -10.33 -30.88 -24.78
CA GLY A 261 -10.58 -30.93 -26.21
C GLY A 261 -9.33 -31.20 -27.05
N GLY A 262 -9.00 -32.48 -27.22
CA GLY A 262 -8.64 -33.05 -28.53
C GLY A 262 -7.20 -32.92 -28.99
N LEU A 263 -6.61 -34.06 -29.00
CA LEU A 263 -5.87 -34.76 -30.06
C LEU A 263 -4.56 -35.35 -29.56
N GLY A 264 -4.68 -36.67 -29.39
CA GLY A 264 -3.54 -37.52 -29.13
C GLY A 264 -2.54 -37.50 -30.30
N ARG A 265 -1.29 -37.35 -29.94
CA ARG A 265 -0.19 -37.93 -30.70
C ARG A 265 0.64 -38.76 -29.70
N ARG A 266 0.55 -40.08 -29.91
CA ARG A 266 1.44 -41.06 -29.30
C ARG A 266 2.85 -40.79 -29.78
N LEU A 267 3.79 -40.61 -28.89
CA LEU A 267 5.21 -40.76 -29.18
C LEU A 267 5.59 -42.23 -29.04
N PRO A 268 6.48 -42.77 -29.93
CA PRO A 268 6.82 -44.19 -29.93
C PRO A 268 7.69 -44.56 -28.73
N GLN A 269 7.36 -45.73 -28.13
CA GLN A 269 8.16 -46.39 -27.12
C GLN A 269 9.46 -46.91 -27.73
N VAL A 270 10.59 -46.60 -27.09
CA VAL A 270 11.90 -47.24 -27.35
C VAL A 270 12.06 -48.37 -26.33
N PRO A 271 12.40 -49.61 -26.76
CA PRO A 271 12.47 -50.75 -25.90
C PRO A 271 13.75 -50.76 -25.06
N SER A 272 13.54 -51.11 -23.80
CA SER A 272 14.58 -51.43 -22.82
C SER A 272 15.38 -52.65 -23.27
N ARG A 273 16.69 -52.53 -23.36
CA ARG A 273 17.63 -53.69 -23.38
C ARG A 273 18.42 -53.68 -22.11
N ALA A 274 18.19 -54.74 -21.39
CA ALA A 274 19.00 -55.16 -20.27
C ALA A 274 20.44 -55.54 -20.72
N LEU A 275 21.45 -55.20 -19.94
CA LEU A 275 22.68 -55.95 -19.90
C LEU A 275 23.19 -56.02 -18.45
N HIS A 276 23.34 -57.24 -18.06
CA HIS A 276 23.89 -57.77 -16.81
C HIS A 276 25.42 -57.64 -16.69
N HIS A 277 25.89 -57.62 -15.43
CA HIS A 277 27.17 -58.05 -14.89
C HIS A 277 28.44 -57.20 -15.22
N THR A 278 29.21 -56.79 -14.23
CA THR A 278 30.12 -57.60 -13.39
C THR A 278 30.66 -56.81 -12.20
N ARG A 279 30.88 -57.56 -11.17
CA ARG A 279 31.52 -57.28 -9.89
C ARG A 279 33.05 -57.02 -9.96
N ASN A 280 33.53 -56.45 -8.84
CA ASN A 280 34.86 -56.53 -8.22
C ASN A 280 35.80 -55.37 -8.61
N ALA A 281 36.42 -54.73 -7.68
CA ALA A 281 37.04 -54.95 -6.40
C ALA A 281 38.31 -54.08 -6.33
N LEU A 282 38.66 -53.72 -5.11
CA LEU A 282 39.97 -53.34 -4.58
C LEU A 282 40.31 -51.84 -4.66
N LEU A 283 40.27 -51.16 -3.48
CA LEU A 283 41.25 -51.01 -2.39
C LEU A 283 42.46 -50.11 -2.75
N GLU A 284 42.66 -49.13 -1.86
CA GLU A 284 43.92 -48.50 -1.44
C GLU A 284 44.63 -47.57 -2.44
N THR A 285 44.64 -46.34 -2.13
CA THR A 285 45.56 -45.56 -1.25
C THR A 285 44.99 -44.19 -0.98
#